data_cd463593228c6c9139db987c935598fc
#
_entry.id   cd463593228c6c9139db987c935598fc
#
_cell.length_a   1.000
_cell.length_b   1.000
_cell.length_c   1.000
_cell.angle_alpha   90.00
_cell.angle_beta   90.00
_cell.angle_gamma   90.00
#
_symmetry.space_group_name_H-M   'P 1'
#
loop_
_entity.id
_entity.type
_entity.pdbx_description
1 polymer ?
#
loop_
_entity_poly.entity_id
_entity_poly.type
_entity_poly.pdbx_seq_one_letter_code
_entity_poly.pdbx_strand_id
1 'polypeptide(L)'
;MKNINVAKLHSKKNNLKIDYICTSPENLKVKNKFDVILNMEIVEHVEDINLFLKSCSKLLKTNGIMFVATLNKTLKSYIFAIVGAEYILRWLPIGTHEWEKFIKPEELISILKNNDLKVERVDGMKFNIITDQWKVSTDKSVNYIGKFIKN
;
A
#
# COMPACT_ATOMS: atom_id res chain seq x y z
N MET A 1 -4.46 -0.03 18.59
CA MET A 1 -5.87 -0.24 19.05
C MET A 1 -6.79 0.95 18.83
N LYS A 2 -6.37 2.20 19.05
CA LYS A 2 -7.22 3.40 18.89
C LYS A 2 -7.84 3.50 17.49
N ASN A 3 -7.06 3.34 16.43
CA ASN A 3 -7.52 3.43 15.04
C ASN A 3 -8.56 2.36 14.67
N ILE A 4 -8.43 1.14 15.17
CA ILE A 4 -9.42 0.07 14.94
C ILE A 4 -10.76 0.39 15.57
N ASN A 5 -10.78 0.99 16.76
CA ASN A 5 -12.04 1.39 17.40
C ASN A 5 -12.76 2.47 16.58
N VAL A 6 -12.02 3.45 16.06
CA VAL A 6 -12.59 4.47 15.17
C VAL A 6 -13.14 3.84 13.90
N ALA A 7 -12.38 2.93 13.27
CA ALA A 7 -12.81 2.22 12.06
C ALA A 7 -14.09 1.39 12.30
N LYS A 8 -14.19 0.69 13.43
CA LYS A 8 -15.41 -0.05 13.83
C LYS A 8 -16.62 0.86 14.02
N LEU A 9 -16.44 2.02 14.64
CA LEU A 9 -17.52 3.00 14.78
C LEU A 9 -17.99 3.52 13.43
N HIS A 10 -17.04 3.82 12.54
CA HIS A 10 -17.34 4.30 11.18
C HIS A 10 -18.08 3.25 10.35
N SER A 11 -17.63 1.98 10.35
CA SER A 11 -18.32 0.91 9.62
C SER A 11 -19.73 0.67 10.15
N LYS A 12 -19.92 0.69 11.48
CA LYS A 12 -21.24 0.57 12.09
C LYS A 12 -22.17 1.70 11.67
N LYS A 13 -21.69 2.96 11.67
CA LYS A 13 -22.46 4.13 11.23
C LYS A 13 -22.92 4.02 9.78
N ASN A 14 -22.14 3.37 8.92
CA ASN A 14 -22.42 3.20 7.49
C ASN A 14 -23.03 1.82 7.15
N ASN A 15 -23.46 1.02 8.14
CA ASN A 15 -24.00 -0.32 7.96
C ASN A 15 -23.10 -1.27 7.16
N LEU A 16 -21.79 -1.13 7.28
CA LEU A 16 -20.81 -1.98 6.62
C LEU A 16 -20.46 -3.19 7.49
N LYS A 17 -20.40 -4.38 6.90
CA LYS A 17 -19.95 -5.61 7.55
C LYS A 17 -18.45 -5.79 7.27
N ILE A 18 -17.61 -5.36 8.19
CA ILE A 18 -16.15 -5.43 8.07
C ILE A 18 -15.59 -6.05 9.35
N ASP A 19 -14.76 -7.09 9.21
CA ASP A 19 -14.03 -7.69 10.32
C ASP A 19 -12.68 -6.97 10.49
N TYR A 20 -12.53 -6.28 11.61
CA TYR A 20 -11.29 -5.57 11.96
C TYR A 20 -10.45 -6.40 12.91
N ILE A 21 -9.26 -6.79 12.47
CA ILE A 21 -8.30 -7.59 13.24
C ILE A 21 -7.02 -6.76 13.43
N CYS A 22 -6.58 -6.61 14.69
CA CYS A 22 -5.33 -5.94 15.02
C CYS A 22 -4.18 -6.96 15.04
N THR A 23 -3.59 -7.19 13.89
CA THR A 23 -2.47 -8.14 13.72
C THR A 23 -1.65 -7.77 12.50
N SER A 24 -0.45 -8.32 12.38
CA SER A 24 0.34 -8.26 11.15
C SER A 24 0.05 -9.49 10.27
N PRO A 25 0.33 -9.42 8.95
CA PRO A 25 0.14 -10.56 8.05
C PRO A 25 0.92 -11.81 8.47
N GLU A 26 2.10 -11.64 9.08
CA GLU A 26 2.96 -12.73 9.57
C GLU A 26 2.29 -13.55 10.67
N ASN A 27 1.46 -12.89 11.46
CA ASN A 27 0.77 -13.50 12.62
C ASN A 27 -0.69 -13.85 12.33
N LEU A 28 -1.22 -13.44 11.18
CA LEU A 28 -2.61 -13.66 10.82
C LEU A 28 -2.88 -15.12 10.48
N LYS A 29 -3.72 -15.78 11.29
CA LYS A 29 -4.19 -17.15 11.06
C LYS A 29 -5.62 -17.10 10.54
N VAL A 30 -5.83 -17.55 9.31
CA VAL A 30 -7.15 -17.63 8.66
C VAL A 30 -7.45 -19.05 8.20
N LYS A 31 -8.73 -19.44 8.24
CA LYS A 31 -9.16 -20.73 7.69
C LYS A 31 -9.11 -20.74 6.15
N ASN A 32 -9.53 -19.65 5.55
CA ASN A 32 -9.61 -19.48 4.09
C ASN A 32 -8.70 -18.34 3.66
N LYS A 33 -7.98 -18.56 2.58
CA LYS A 33 -7.18 -17.52 1.92
C LYS A 33 -8.08 -16.48 1.26
N PHE A 34 -7.52 -15.31 1.00
CA PHE A 34 -8.21 -14.17 0.40
C PHE A 34 -8.19 -14.23 -1.13
N ASP A 35 -9.27 -13.76 -1.76
CA ASP A 35 -9.34 -13.56 -3.21
C ASP A 35 -8.58 -12.31 -3.64
N VAL A 36 -8.61 -11.26 -2.79
CA VAL A 36 -7.95 -9.98 -3.02
C VAL A 36 -7.27 -9.50 -1.75
N ILE A 37 -6.05 -8.98 -1.88
CA ILE A 37 -5.32 -8.28 -0.82
C ILE A 37 -4.99 -6.87 -1.30
N LEU A 38 -5.27 -5.88 -0.47
CA LEU A 38 -4.94 -4.47 -0.72
C LEU A 38 -3.90 -4.00 0.29
N ASN A 39 -2.72 -3.63 -0.20
CA ASN A 39 -1.65 -3.00 0.56
C ASN A 39 -1.55 -1.54 0.09
N MET A 40 -2.26 -0.65 0.78
CA MET A 40 -2.37 0.76 0.40
C MET A 40 -1.57 1.62 1.36
N GLU A 41 -0.48 2.23 0.87
CA GLU A 41 0.41 3.12 1.65
C GLU A 41 0.84 2.46 2.98
N ILE A 42 1.32 1.22 2.90
CA ILE A 42 1.74 0.44 4.09
C ILE A 42 3.16 -0.09 3.98
N VAL A 43 3.64 -0.41 2.77
CA VAL A 43 4.92 -1.11 2.58
C VAL A 43 6.12 -0.26 2.97
N GLU A 44 6.01 1.07 2.91
CA GLU A 44 7.00 2.04 3.36
C GLU A 44 7.05 2.20 4.89
N HIS A 45 6.12 1.59 5.61
CA HIS A 45 6.04 1.67 7.08
C HIS A 45 6.38 0.35 7.77
N VAL A 46 6.60 -0.73 7.02
CA VAL A 46 6.96 -2.02 7.60
C VAL A 46 8.46 -2.11 7.88
N GLU A 47 8.84 -2.90 8.86
CA GLU A 47 10.23 -3.11 9.23
C GLU A 47 10.96 -3.99 8.21
N ASP A 48 10.34 -5.09 7.79
CA ASP A 48 10.84 -6.02 6.76
C ASP A 48 9.80 -6.20 5.65
N ILE A 49 10.02 -5.51 4.54
CA ILE A 49 9.12 -5.57 3.37
C ILE A 49 9.10 -6.96 2.73
N ASN A 50 10.22 -7.70 2.74
CA ASN A 50 10.28 -9.05 2.16
C ASN A 50 9.42 -10.02 2.96
N LEU A 51 9.55 -10.00 4.29
CA LEU A 51 8.75 -10.83 5.19
C LEU A 51 7.26 -10.47 5.09
N PHE A 52 6.95 -9.16 5.08
CA PHE A 52 5.58 -8.67 4.96
C PHE A 52 4.92 -9.14 3.66
N LEU A 53 5.53 -8.88 2.50
CA LEU A 53 4.97 -9.25 1.19
C LEU A 53 4.90 -10.76 0.98
N LYS A 54 5.89 -11.51 1.48
CA LYS A 54 5.86 -12.98 1.52
C LYS A 54 4.67 -13.50 2.32
N SER A 55 4.40 -12.89 3.46
CA SER A 55 3.27 -13.28 4.32
C SER A 55 1.93 -12.95 3.67
N CYS A 56 1.80 -11.78 3.05
CA CYS A 56 0.64 -11.42 2.24
C CYS A 56 0.42 -12.41 1.09
N SER A 57 1.50 -12.80 0.37
CA SER A 57 1.40 -13.78 -0.71
C SER A 57 0.88 -15.15 -0.23
N LYS A 58 1.31 -15.62 0.94
CA LYS A 58 0.83 -16.89 1.53
C LYS A 58 -0.66 -16.87 1.89
N LEU A 59 -1.19 -15.70 2.24
CA LEU A 59 -2.59 -15.48 2.56
C LEU A 59 -3.49 -15.36 1.32
N LEU A 60 -2.92 -15.20 0.13
CA LEU A 60 -3.65 -15.06 -1.12
C LEU A 60 -3.94 -16.44 -1.75
N LYS A 61 -5.12 -16.62 -2.30
CA LYS A 61 -5.48 -17.81 -3.10
C LYS A 61 -4.66 -17.87 -4.40
N THR A 62 -4.53 -19.04 -5.01
CA THR A 62 -4.11 -19.19 -6.41
C THR A 62 -5.05 -18.38 -7.31
N ASN A 63 -4.52 -17.66 -8.28
CA ASN A 63 -5.21 -16.66 -9.12
C ASN A 63 -5.81 -15.47 -8.33
N GLY A 64 -5.54 -15.35 -7.04
CA GLY A 64 -5.92 -14.19 -6.25
C GLY A 64 -5.11 -12.94 -6.65
N ILE A 65 -5.66 -11.77 -6.36
CA ILE A 65 -5.12 -10.48 -6.80
C ILE A 65 -4.55 -9.73 -5.60
N MET A 66 -3.33 -9.21 -5.74
CA MET A 66 -2.74 -8.27 -4.78
C MET A 66 -2.56 -6.91 -5.43
N PHE A 67 -3.06 -5.87 -4.78
CA PHE A 67 -2.72 -4.49 -5.09
C PHE A 67 -1.72 -3.96 -4.08
N VAL A 68 -0.71 -3.24 -4.56
CA VAL A 68 0.26 -2.54 -3.71
C VAL A 68 0.39 -1.11 -4.23
N ALA A 69 0.00 -0.14 -3.42
CA ALA A 69 0.20 1.28 -3.68
C ALA A 69 1.21 1.84 -2.68
N THR A 70 2.17 2.62 -3.16
CA THR A 70 3.24 3.20 -2.33
C THR A 70 3.96 4.34 -3.05
N LEU A 71 4.85 5.00 -2.33
CA LEU A 71 5.71 6.06 -2.83
C LEU A 71 6.92 5.49 -3.57
N ASN A 72 7.24 6.08 -4.73
CA ASN A 72 8.42 5.70 -5.50
C ASN A 72 9.69 6.34 -4.90
N LYS A 73 10.80 5.63 -4.91
CA LYS A 73 12.10 6.12 -4.42
C LYS A 73 12.77 7.03 -5.46
N THR A 74 12.30 8.26 -5.58
CA THR A 74 12.81 9.28 -6.50
C THR A 74 13.05 10.61 -5.77
N LEU A 75 13.86 11.49 -6.33
CA LEU A 75 14.05 12.84 -5.80
C LEU A 75 12.72 13.64 -5.85
N LYS A 76 11.89 13.39 -6.87
CA LYS A 76 10.60 14.06 -7.00
C LYS A 76 9.65 13.65 -5.88
N SER A 77 9.55 12.36 -5.54
CA SER A 77 8.75 11.89 -4.42
C SER A 77 9.23 12.45 -3.08
N TYR A 78 10.56 12.54 -2.88
CA TYR A 78 11.13 13.19 -1.70
C TYR A 78 10.63 14.62 -1.55
N ILE A 79 10.71 15.43 -2.62
CA ILE A 79 10.28 16.83 -2.59
C ILE A 79 8.76 16.93 -2.35
N PHE A 80 7.95 16.14 -3.02
CA PHE A 80 6.49 16.25 -2.91
C PHE A 80 5.92 15.61 -1.64
N ALA A 81 6.35 14.40 -1.28
CA ALA A 81 5.80 13.66 -0.15
C ALA A 81 6.37 14.14 1.20
N ILE A 82 7.66 14.48 1.26
CA ILE A 82 8.30 14.90 2.50
C ILE A 82 8.30 16.43 2.60
N VAL A 83 9.03 17.11 1.70
CA VAL A 83 9.17 18.56 1.80
C VAL A 83 7.82 19.25 1.60
N GLY A 84 7.05 18.85 0.58
CA GLY A 84 5.75 19.45 0.26
C GLY A 84 4.68 19.15 1.31
N ALA A 85 4.39 17.87 1.54
CA ALA A 85 3.27 17.47 2.38
C ALA A 85 3.54 17.65 3.88
N GLU A 86 4.76 17.42 4.35
CA GLU A 86 5.09 17.49 5.79
C GLU A 86 5.55 18.89 6.23
N TYR A 87 6.43 19.54 5.47
CA TYR A 87 7.03 20.81 5.90
C TYR A 87 6.30 22.05 5.37
N ILE A 88 5.87 22.08 4.11
CA ILE A 88 5.23 23.26 3.49
C ILE A 88 3.75 23.27 3.77
N LEU A 89 3.02 22.23 3.33
CA LEU A 89 1.54 22.18 3.42
C LEU A 89 1.07 21.70 4.80
N ARG A 90 1.94 21.02 5.54
CA ARG A 90 1.63 20.42 6.86
C ARG A 90 0.35 19.57 6.86
N TRP A 91 0.11 18.89 5.74
CA TRP A 91 -0.99 17.93 5.62
C TRP A 91 -0.74 16.67 6.44
N LEU A 92 0.55 16.35 6.65
CA LEU A 92 1.00 15.22 7.44
C LEU A 92 1.98 15.70 8.54
N PRO A 93 2.06 15.03 9.69
CA PRO A 93 3.07 15.30 10.70
C PRO A 93 4.48 15.13 10.14
N ILE A 94 5.42 15.96 10.57
CA ILE A 94 6.84 15.84 10.22
C ILE A 94 7.37 14.48 10.68
N GLY A 95 8.08 13.77 9.80
CA GLY A 95 8.61 12.44 10.07
C GLY A 95 7.61 11.31 9.80
N THR A 96 6.51 11.57 9.10
CA THR A 96 5.58 10.53 8.64
C THR A 96 6.23 9.58 7.65
N HIS A 97 7.12 10.09 6.79
CA HIS A 97 7.79 9.31 5.75
C HIS A 97 9.31 9.29 5.95
N GLU A 98 9.88 8.11 5.80
CA GLU A 98 11.32 7.87 5.73
C GLU A 98 11.69 7.53 4.28
N TRP A 99 12.37 8.42 3.58
CA TRP A 99 12.69 8.23 2.15
C TRP A 99 13.47 6.94 1.86
N GLU A 100 14.30 6.50 2.80
CA GLU A 100 15.05 5.23 2.70
C GLU A 100 14.14 4.02 2.53
N LYS A 101 12.92 4.09 3.07
CA LYS A 101 11.90 3.04 3.01
C LYS A 101 11.04 3.08 1.74
N PHE A 102 11.18 4.13 0.93
CA PHE A 102 10.51 4.17 -0.37
C PHE A 102 11.10 3.11 -1.30
N ILE A 103 10.26 2.48 -2.08
CA ILE A 103 10.65 1.38 -2.95
C ILE A 103 10.39 1.69 -4.42
N LYS A 104 11.34 1.32 -5.29
CA LYS A 104 11.17 1.46 -6.74
C LYS A 104 10.23 0.37 -7.27
N PRO A 105 9.45 0.66 -8.36
CA PRO A 105 8.56 -0.34 -8.97
C PRO A 105 9.29 -1.64 -9.34
N GLU A 106 10.50 -1.56 -9.87
CA GLU A 106 11.29 -2.72 -10.30
C GLU A 106 11.69 -3.61 -9.12
N GLU A 107 12.02 -3.00 -7.99
CA GLU A 107 12.38 -3.70 -6.75
C GLU A 107 11.15 -4.40 -6.16
N LEU A 108 10.00 -3.70 -6.07
CA LEU A 108 8.74 -4.29 -5.64
C LEU A 108 8.34 -5.49 -6.52
N ILE A 109 8.43 -5.35 -7.84
CA ILE A 109 8.16 -6.42 -8.81
C ILE A 109 9.05 -7.63 -8.55
N SER A 110 10.35 -7.41 -8.31
CA SER A 110 11.32 -8.47 -8.03
C SER A 110 10.96 -9.23 -6.75
N ILE A 111 10.64 -8.51 -5.66
CA ILE A 111 10.23 -9.13 -4.38
C ILE A 111 8.96 -9.98 -4.57
N LEU A 112 7.95 -9.45 -5.25
CA LEU A 112 6.69 -10.15 -5.45
C LEU A 112 6.83 -11.34 -6.39
N LYS A 113 7.65 -11.25 -7.44
CA LYS A 113 7.99 -12.37 -8.33
C LYS A 113 8.64 -13.52 -7.57
N ASN A 114 9.54 -13.24 -6.64
CA ASN A 114 10.19 -14.24 -5.77
C ASN A 114 9.20 -14.87 -4.75
N ASN A 115 7.99 -14.33 -4.64
CA ASN A 115 6.91 -14.84 -3.80
C ASN A 115 5.71 -15.34 -4.63
N ASP A 116 5.95 -15.84 -5.85
CA ASP A 116 4.98 -16.44 -6.76
C ASP A 116 3.87 -15.48 -7.23
N LEU A 117 4.14 -14.18 -7.31
CA LEU A 117 3.21 -13.22 -7.90
C LEU A 117 3.76 -12.71 -9.24
N LYS A 118 2.89 -12.69 -10.23
CA LYS A 118 3.17 -12.11 -11.55
C LYS A 118 2.62 -10.68 -11.60
N VAL A 119 3.44 -9.74 -12.05
CA VAL A 119 2.96 -8.38 -12.34
C VAL A 119 2.02 -8.41 -13.55
N GLU A 120 0.85 -7.80 -13.40
CA GLU A 120 -0.08 -7.56 -14.50
C GLU A 120 0.03 -6.12 -15.01
N ARG A 121 0.06 -5.15 -14.09
CA ARG A 121 0.11 -3.73 -14.45
C ARG A 121 0.71 -2.90 -13.30
N VAL A 122 1.42 -1.82 -13.65
CA VAL A 122 1.89 -0.80 -12.71
C VAL A 122 1.63 0.58 -13.30
N ASP A 123 0.84 1.38 -12.60
CA ASP A 123 0.46 2.73 -12.98
C ASP A 123 0.88 3.74 -11.90
N GLY A 124 1.07 4.98 -12.30
CA GLY A 124 1.15 6.10 -11.37
C GLY A 124 -0.24 6.58 -10.96
N MET A 125 -0.29 7.36 -9.89
CA MET A 125 -1.50 8.03 -9.44
C MET A 125 -1.25 9.53 -9.31
N LYS A 126 -2.19 10.35 -9.77
CA LYS A 126 -2.13 11.82 -9.66
C LYS A 126 -3.36 12.33 -8.93
N PHE A 127 -3.10 13.15 -7.92
CA PHE A 127 -4.16 13.89 -7.24
C PHE A 127 -4.37 15.23 -7.92
N ASN A 128 -5.61 15.53 -8.30
CA ASN A 128 -5.99 16.83 -8.83
C ASN A 128 -6.60 17.66 -7.69
N ILE A 129 -5.85 18.65 -7.24
CA ILE A 129 -6.23 19.54 -6.12
C ILE A 129 -7.50 20.34 -6.42
N ILE A 130 -7.75 20.69 -7.70
CA ILE A 130 -8.89 21.51 -8.09
C ILE A 130 -10.20 20.70 -8.03
N THR A 131 -10.14 19.42 -8.47
CA THR A 131 -11.33 18.56 -8.53
C THR A 131 -11.45 17.60 -7.34
N ASP A 132 -10.48 17.62 -6.42
CA ASP A 132 -10.38 16.71 -5.27
C ASP A 132 -10.49 15.22 -5.70
N GLN A 133 -9.82 14.85 -6.79
CA GLN A 133 -9.93 13.52 -7.38
C GLN A 133 -8.58 12.90 -7.68
N TRP A 134 -8.46 11.61 -7.39
CA TRP A 134 -7.36 10.77 -7.84
C TRP A 134 -7.60 10.25 -9.26
N LYS A 135 -6.56 10.24 -10.09
CA LYS A 135 -6.58 9.68 -11.45
C LYS A 135 -5.38 8.78 -11.68
N VAL A 136 -5.62 7.66 -12.36
CA VAL A 136 -4.55 6.79 -12.87
C VAL A 136 -3.73 7.56 -13.92
N SER A 137 -2.42 7.38 -13.88
CA SER A 137 -1.45 8.10 -14.73
C SER A 137 -0.33 7.15 -15.17
N THR A 138 0.29 7.46 -16.29
CA THR A 138 1.55 6.79 -16.70
C THR A 138 2.77 7.29 -15.91
N ASP A 139 2.68 8.48 -15.31
CA ASP A 139 3.75 9.07 -14.50
C ASP A 139 3.79 8.43 -13.10
N LYS A 140 4.80 7.61 -12.87
CA LYS A 140 5.08 6.91 -11.61
C LYS A 140 6.13 7.61 -10.75
N SER A 141 6.47 8.85 -11.06
CA SER A 141 7.61 9.52 -10.46
C SER A 141 7.42 9.92 -8.98
N VAL A 142 6.18 9.95 -8.48
CA VAL A 142 5.90 10.25 -7.06
C VAL A 142 5.38 9.03 -6.34
N ASN A 143 4.29 8.47 -6.82
CA ASN A 143 3.65 7.28 -6.28
C ASN A 143 3.21 6.35 -7.42
N TYR A 144 2.91 5.11 -7.08
CA TYR A 144 2.41 4.15 -8.04
C TYR A 144 1.54 3.08 -7.36
N ILE A 145 0.73 2.42 -8.17
CA ILE A 145 -0.05 1.26 -7.77
C ILE A 145 0.25 0.09 -8.73
N GLY A 146 0.59 -1.04 -8.17
CA GLY A 146 0.80 -2.29 -8.91
C GLY A 146 -0.35 -3.27 -8.69
N LYS A 147 -0.76 -3.97 -9.75
CA LYS A 147 -1.65 -5.12 -9.72
C LYS A 147 -0.85 -6.38 -10.01
N PHE A 148 -0.95 -7.36 -9.12
CA PHE A 148 -0.21 -8.62 -9.17
C PHE A 148 -1.18 -9.79 -9.03
N ILE A 149 -0.89 -10.90 -9.73
CA ILE A 149 -1.69 -12.13 -9.70
C ILE A 149 -0.85 -13.25 -9.11
N LYS A 150 -1.41 -13.99 -8.15
CA LYS A 150 -0.78 -15.17 -7.56
C LYS A 150 -0.81 -16.33 -8.55
N ASN A 151 0.35 -16.95 -8.81
CA ASN A 151 0.45 -18.17 -9.59
C ASN A 151 -0.19 -19.39 -8.92
#